data_12add85040e72945018644ef89aa51ec
#
_entry.id   12add85040e72945018644ef89aa51ec
#
_cell.length_a   1.000
_cell.length_b   1.000
_cell.length_c   1.000
_cell.angle_alpha   90.00
_cell.angle_beta   90.00
_cell.angle_gamma   90.00
#
_symmetry.space_group_name_H-M   'P 1'
#
loop_
_entity.id
_entity.type
_entity.pdbx_description
1 polymer ?
#
loop_
_entity_poly.entity_id
_entity_poly.type
_entity_poly.pdbx_seq_one_letter_code
_entity_poly.pdbx_strand_id
1 'polypeptide(L)'
;GWHPAACPALDPDIRACRAYDARPTICRSFLSTDAEACRVNAEGGAETGAGLLGSHLDYLAVHALSRDLLKGLARVPTYAMARIAQGAINGEDRATTLDAARHKPRALEDACRDAAKAGGR
;
A
#
# COMPACT_ATOMS: atom_id res chain seq x y z
N GLY A 1 14.38 -6.90 4.05
CA GLY A 1 13.36 -6.46 3.09
C GLY A 1 12.11 -5.94 3.80
N TRP A 2 11.24 -5.37 3.05
CA TRP A 2 9.94 -4.90 3.57
C TRP A 2 9.01 -6.06 3.89
N HIS A 3 9.25 -7.15 3.22
CA HIS A 3 8.51 -8.40 3.40
C HIS A 3 9.45 -9.57 3.07
N PRO A 4 9.29 -10.76 3.68
CA PRO A 4 10.14 -11.91 3.38
C PRO A 4 10.03 -12.42 1.95
N ALA A 5 9.03 -11.99 1.20
CA ALA A 5 8.87 -12.30 -0.22
C ALA A 5 8.98 -11.03 -1.07
N ALA A 6 9.34 -11.20 -2.32
CA ALA A 6 9.36 -10.11 -3.29
C ALA A 6 7.95 -9.51 -3.47
N CYS A 7 7.90 -8.23 -3.91
CA CYS A 7 6.63 -7.58 -4.23
C CYS A 7 5.87 -8.40 -5.29
N PRO A 8 4.59 -8.74 -5.07
CA PRO A 8 3.82 -9.57 -6.02
C PRO A 8 3.57 -8.89 -7.37
N ALA A 9 3.70 -7.58 -7.45
CA ALA A 9 3.57 -6.84 -8.70
C ALA A 9 4.91 -6.65 -9.44
N LEU A 10 6.02 -7.09 -8.87
CA LEU A 10 7.32 -7.00 -9.52
C LEU A 10 7.44 -8.01 -10.66
N ASP A 11 7.80 -7.52 -11.85
CA ASP A 11 8.24 -8.36 -12.94
C ASP A 11 9.77 -8.47 -12.87
N PRO A 12 10.32 -9.65 -12.53
CA PRO A 12 11.77 -9.80 -12.31
C PRO A 12 12.57 -9.74 -13.62
N ASP A 13 11.96 -10.07 -14.75
CA ASP A 13 12.66 -10.12 -16.04
C ASP A 13 12.97 -8.71 -16.56
N ILE A 14 12.01 -7.81 -16.45
CA ILE A 14 12.16 -6.41 -16.88
C ILE A 14 12.41 -5.47 -15.71
N ARG A 15 12.40 -5.95 -14.48
CA ARG A 15 12.60 -5.18 -13.24
C ARG A 15 11.67 -3.98 -13.12
N ALA A 16 10.42 -4.19 -13.48
CA ALA A 16 9.40 -3.15 -13.47
C ALA A 16 8.12 -3.62 -12.76
N CYS A 17 7.34 -2.66 -12.32
CA CYS A 17 6.04 -2.93 -11.71
C CYS A 17 5.01 -3.23 -12.80
N ARG A 18 4.39 -4.41 -12.76
CA ARG A 18 3.29 -4.79 -13.67
C ARG A 18 2.05 -3.91 -13.51
N ALA A 19 1.88 -3.32 -12.34
CA ALA A 19 0.77 -2.45 -12.01
C ALA A 19 1.16 -0.97 -11.97
N TYR A 20 2.20 -0.55 -12.69
CA TYR A 20 2.79 0.79 -12.57
C TYR A 20 1.74 1.91 -12.67
N ASP A 21 0.90 1.88 -13.69
CA ASP A 21 -0.11 2.92 -13.90
C ASP A 21 -1.28 2.86 -12.90
N ALA A 22 -1.49 1.69 -12.31
CA ALA A 22 -2.53 1.45 -11.31
C ALA A 22 -1.97 1.28 -9.90
N ARG A 23 -0.78 1.84 -9.62
CA ARG A 23 -0.15 1.73 -8.29
C ARG A 23 -1.06 2.29 -7.19
N PRO A 24 -1.22 1.57 -6.07
CA PRO A 24 -1.88 2.10 -4.88
C PRO A 24 -1.18 3.36 -4.36
N THR A 25 -1.90 4.17 -3.60
CA THR A 25 -1.36 5.40 -3.01
C THR A 25 -0.08 5.14 -2.20
N ILE A 26 -0.02 4.07 -1.44
CA ILE A 26 1.18 3.71 -0.68
C ILE A 26 2.40 3.47 -1.59
N CYS A 27 2.21 2.87 -2.75
CA CYS A 27 3.29 2.67 -3.71
C CYS A 27 3.70 3.97 -4.40
N ARG A 28 2.73 4.84 -4.70
CA ARG A 28 2.98 6.15 -5.32
C ARG A 28 3.73 7.10 -4.40
N SER A 29 3.50 7.01 -3.09
CA SER A 29 4.15 7.85 -2.09
C SER A 29 5.54 7.34 -1.68
N PHE A 30 5.93 6.18 -2.17
CA PHE A 30 7.20 5.57 -1.81
C PHE A 30 8.35 6.15 -2.65
N LEU A 31 9.19 6.94 -2.01
CA LEU A 31 10.39 7.53 -2.60
C LEU A 31 11.59 7.16 -1.74
N SER A 32 12.72 6.92 -2.36
CA SER A 32 13.96 6.55 -1.67
C SER A 32 15.15 7.34 -2.22
N THR A 33 16.14 7.53 -1.36
CA THR A 33 17.44 8.11 -1.73
C THR A 33 18.39 7.09 -2.36
N ASP A 34 18.08 5.80 -2.27
CA ASP A 34 18.91 4.72 -2.76
C ASP A 34 18.06 3.72 -3.55
N ALA A 35 18.10 3.84 -4.87
CA ALA A 35 17.33 3.00 -5.77
C ALA A 35 17.77 1.53 -5.73
N GLU A 36 19.06 1.26 -5.52
CA GLU A 36 19.56 -0.11 -5.45
C GLU A 36 19.11 -0.81 -4.17
N ALA A 37 19.19 -0.14 -3.03
CA ALA A 37 18.66 -0.68 -1.77
C ALA A 37 17.15 -0.93 -1.86
N CYS A 38 16.41 -0.03 -2.52
CA CYS A 38 14.98 -0.24 -2.81
C CYS A 38 14.74 -1.48 -3.67
N ARG A 39 15.54 -1.67 -4.72
CA ARG A 39 15.44 -2.83 -5.61
C ARG A 39 15.65 -4.13 -4.83
N VAL A 40 16.73 -4.19 -4.05
CA VAL A 40 17.04 -5.37 -3.24
C VAL A 40 15.90 -5.68 -2.25
N ASN A 41 15.36 -4.66 -1.60
CA ASN A 41 14.22 -4.83 -0.69
C ASN A 41 12.94 -5.29 -1.40
N ALA A 42 12.68 -4.78 -2.60
CA ALA A 42 11.52 -5.20 -3.41
C ALA A 42 11.63 -6.65 -3.89
N GLU A 43 12.84 -7.11 -4.12
CA GLU A 43 13.15 -8.50 -4.50
C GLU A 43 13.20 -9.47 -3.30
N GLY A 44 12.85 -9.00 -2.10
CA GLY A 44 12.83 -9.81 -0.88
C GLY A 44 14.14 -9.84 -0.12
N GLY A 45 15.15 -9.07 -0.55
CA GLY A 45 16.41 -8.92 0.16
C GLY A 45 16.30 -8.02 1.40
N ALA A 46 17.38 -7.87 2.12
CA ALA A 46 17.43 -7.11 3.37
C ALA A 46 18.53 -6.04 3.32
N GLU A 47 18.30 -4.97 2.57
CA GLU A 47 19.17 -3.81 2.57
C GLU A 47 18.70 -2.77 3.58
N THR A 48 19.65 -2.23 4.34
CA THR A 48 19.45 -1.11 5.24
C THR A 48 19.84 0.19 4.55
N GLY A 49 19.23 1.31 4.95
CA GLY A 49 19.63 2.63 4.44
C GLY A 49 18.96 3.06 3.15
N ALA A 50 17.94 2.36 2.68
CA ALA A 50 17.05 2.86 1.63
C ALA A 50 16.24 4.04 2.18
N GLY A 51 16.87 5.17 2.38
CA GLY A 51 16.27 6.35 2.99
C GLY A 51 14.96 6.73 2.30
N LEU A 52 13.88 6.79 3.06
CA LEU A 52 12.57 7.17 2.56
C LEU A 52 12.45 8.69 2.51
N LEU A 53 12.18 9.19 1.31
CA LEU A 53 11.72 10.55 1.10
C LEU A 53 10.21 10.51 0.87
N GLY A 54 9.44 11.31 1.57
CA GLY A 54 7.98 11.27 1.43
C GLY A 54 7.43 9.92 1.93
N SER A 55 7.15 9.86 3.12
CA SER A 55 6.85 8.64 3.84
C SER A 55 5.41 8.19 3.67
N HIS A 56 5.11 7.05 4.26
CA HIS A 56 3.75 6.60 4.52
C HIS A 56 2.87 7.65 5.25
N LEU A 57 3.42 8.74 5.76
CA LEU A 57 2.63 9.84 6.32
C LEU A 57 1.71 10.48 5.28
N ASP A 58 2.17 10.64 4.04
CA ASP A 58 1.32 11.15 2.96
C ASP A 58 0.17 10.20 2.68
N TYR A 59 0.45 8.90 2.63
CA TYR A 59 -0.57 7.87 2.48
C TYR A 59 -1.58 7.90 3.63
N LEU A 60 -1.12 7.98 4.87
CA LEU A 60 -1.99 8.07 6.04
C LEU A 60 -2.85 9.33 6.02
N ALA A 61 -2.26 10.49 5.67
CA ALA A 61 -2.97 11.76 5.58
C ALA A 61 -4.08 11.72 4.52
N VAL A 62 -3.77 11.22 3.32
CA VAL A 62 -4.76 11.09 2.24
C VAL A 62 -5.87 10.13 2.66
N HIS A 63 -5.54 9.03 3.29
CA HIS A 63 -6.53 8.05 3.73
C HIS A 63 -7.44 8.60 4.85
N ALA A 64 -6.86 9.26 5.84
CA ALA A 64 -7.61 9.89 6.93
C ALA A 64 -8.54 11.00 6.42
N LEU A 65 -8.04 11.84 5.52
CA LEU A 65 -8.83 12.89 4.89
C LEU A 65 -9.98 12.32 4.07
N SER A 66 -9.72 11.27 3.29
CA SER A 66 -10.75 10.60 2.49
C SER A 66 -11.86 10.04 3.36
N ARG A 67 -11.52 9.39 4.47
CA ARG A 67 -12.51 8.88 5.43
C ARG A 67 -13.34 10.01 6.04
N ASP A 68 -12.72 11.12 6.37
CA ASP A 68 -13.37 12.26 6.96
C ASP A 68 -14.35 12.95 5.98
N LEU A 69 -13.89 13.22 4.77
CA LEU A 69 -14.70 13.85 3.73
C LEU A 69 -15.89 12.99 3.29
N LEU A 70 -15.73 11.67 3.28
CA LEU A 70 -16.76 10.74 2.84
C LEU A 70 -17.61 10.17 3.97
N LYS A 71 -17.39 10.62 5.19
CA LYS A 71 -18.14 10.17 6.37
C LYS A 71 -19.65 10.35 6.16
N GLY A 72 -20.39 9.25 6.29
CA GLY A 72 -21.83 9.23 6.07
C GLY A 72 -22.26 9.12 4.59
N LEU A 73 -21.33 9.25 3.65
CA LEU A 73 -21.60 9.13 2.21
C LEU A 73 -21.09 7.81 1.62
N ALA A 74 -19.85 7.45 1.93
CA ALA A 74 -19.24 6.24 1.42
C ALA A 74 -18.20 5.68 2.41
N ARG A 75 -17.92 4.40 2.28
CA ARG A 75 -16.80 3.77 2.99
C ARG A 75 -15.51 3.92 2.17
N VAL A 76 -14.40 4.07 2.87
CA VAL A 76 -13.06 4.06 2.27
C VAL A 76 -12.34 2.80 2.75
N PRO A 77 -12.54 1.67 2.07
CA PRO A 77 -11.92 0.42 2.48
C PRO A 77 -10.44 0.37 2.16
N THR A 78 -9.74 -0.51 2.84
CA THR A 78 -8.36 -0.89 2.54
C THR A 78 -8.28 -2.37 2.18
N TYR A 79 -7.29 -2.71 1.37
CA TYR A 79 -7.14 -4.04 0.81
C TYR A 79 -5.72 -4.56 0.96
N ALA A 80 -5.59 -5.86 1.20
CA ALA A 80 -4.30 -6.55 1.19
C ALA A 80 -3.84 -6.75 -0.25
N MET A 81 -2.77 -6.06 -0.65
CA MET A 81 -2.26 -6.10 -2.03
C MET A 81 -1.86 -7.51 -2.47
N ALA A 82 -1.24 -8.28 -1.57
CA ALA A 82 -0.86 -9.67 -1.87
C ALA A 82 -2.07 -10.53 -2.24
N ARG A 83 -3.21 -10.33 -1.58
CA ARG A 83 -4.43 -11.07 -1.89
C ARG A 83 -5.06 -10.62 -3.21
N ILE A 84 -4.99 -9.33 -3.54
CA ILE A 84 -5.42 -8.83 -4.85
C ILE A 84 -4.58 -9.46 -5.96
N ALA A 85 -3.26 -9.45 -5.82
CA ALA A 85 -2.36 -10.06 -6.79
C ALA A 85 -2.63 -11.57 -6.96
N GLN A 86 -2.88 -12.28 -5.87
CA GLN A 86 -3.22 -13.71 -5.91
C GLN A 86 -4.52 -13.96 -6.68
N GLY A 87 -5.54 -13.15 -6.44
CA GLY A 87 -6.81 -13.23 -7.17
C GLY A 87 -6.63 -12.98 -8.66
N ALA A 88 -5.84 -12.00 -9.04
CA ALA A 88 -5.53 -11.69 -10.43
C ALA A 88 -4.81 -12.86 -11.12
N ILE A 89 -3.81 -13.44 -10.46
CA ILE A 89 -3.07 -14.61 -10.96
C ILE A 89 -4.00 -15.81 -11.16
N ASN A 90 -4.92 -16.02 -10.23
CA ASN A 90 -5.87 -17.13 -10.26
C ASN A 90 -7.07 -16.90 -11.20
N GLY A 91 -7.18 -15.73 -11.82
CA GLY A 91 -8.29 -15.38 -12.69
C GLY A 91 -9.62 -15.21 -11.96
N GLU A 92 -9.59 -14.90 -10.66
CA GLU A 92 -10.80 -14.58 -9.89
C GLU A 92 -11.48 -13.32 -10.43
N ASP A 93 -12.80 -13.25 -10.32
CA ASP A 93 -13.51 -12.02 -10.63
C ASP A 93 -13.18 -10.90 -9.62
N ARG A 94 -13.39 -9.66 -10.06
CA ARG A 94 -13.04 -8.47 -9.28
C ARG A 94 -13.76 -8.42 -7.92
N ALA A 95 -15.05 -8.69 -7.89
CA ALA A 95 -15.85 -8.59 -6.68
C ALA A 95 -15.40 -9.61 -5.63
N THR A 96 -15.17 -10.85 -6.03
CA THR A 96 -14.66 -11.92 -5.17
C THR A 96 -13.29 -11.57 -4.61
N THR A 97 -12.38 -11.11 -5.47
CA THR A 97 -11.02 -10.74 -5.07
C THR A 97 -11.03 -9.58 -4.07
N LEU A 98 -11.77 -8.53 -4.33
CA LEU A 98 -11.83 -7.36 -3.45
C LEU A 98 -12.46 -7.72 -2.09
N ASP A 99 -13.51 -8.51 -2.08
CA ASP A 99 -14.13 -8.94 -0.84
C ASP A 99 -13.16 -9.75 0.03
N ALA A 100 -12.47 -10.71 -0.57
CA ALA A 100 -11.49 -11.55 0.12
C ALA A 100 -10.23 -10.75 0.56
N ALA A 101 -9.88 -9.68 -0.15
CA ALA A 101 -8.71 -8.85 0.14
C ALA A 101 -8.98 -7.75 1.17
N ARG A 102 -10.22 -7.55 1.61
CA ARG A 102 -10.55 -6.53 2.60
C ARG A 102 -9.74 -6.72 3.86
N HIS A 103 -9.12 -5.63 4.31
CA HIS A 103 -8.17 -5.64 5.39
C HIS A 103 -8.24 -4.34 6.17
N LYS A 104 -8.13 -4.43 7.49
CA LYS A 104 -8.11 -3.27 8.38
C LYS A 104 -6.82 -3.30 9.20
N PRO A 105 -5.70 -2.80 8.65
CA PRO A 105 -4.46 -2.77 9.41
C PRO A 105 -4.62 -1.93 10.66
N ARG A 106 -4.33 -2.51 11.81
CA ARG A 106 -4.52 -1.85 13.11
C ARG A 106 -3.81 -0.50 13.17
N ALA A 107 -2.57 -0.44 12.70
CA ALA A 107 -1.79 0.79 12.70
C ALA A 107 -2.46 1.92 11.89
N LEU A 108 -3.05 1.61 10.76
CA LEU A 108 -3.79 2.58 9.94
C LEU A 108 -5.08 3.03 10.64
N GLU A 109 -5.81 2.09 11.23
CA GLU A 109 -7.04 2.42 11.97
C GLU A 109 -6.75 3.33 13.17
N ASP A 110 -5.70 3.05 13.92
CA ASP A 110 -5.26 3.86 15.05
C ASP A 110 -4.84 5.26 14.59
N ALA A 111 -4.04 5.35 13.52
CA ALA A 111 -3.60 6.62 12.95
C ALA A 111 -4.78 7.48 12.47
N CYS A 112 -5.76 6.89 11.80
CA CYS A 112 -6.96 7.60 11.36
C CYS A 112 -7.81 8.09 12.54
N ARG A 113 -7.92 7.29 13.60
CA ARG A 113 -8.63 7.66 14.82
C ARG A 113 -7.95 8.81 15.53
N ASP A 114 -6.63 8.78 15.63
CA ASP A 114 -5.85 9.82 16.30
C ASP A 114 -5.88 11.12 15.50
N ALA A 115 -5.82 11.04 14.16
CA ALA A 115 -5.98 12.20 13.29
C ALA A 115 -7.36 12.85 13.45
N ALA A 116 -8.43 12.06 13.55
CA ALA A 116 -9.79 12.56 13.78
C ALA A 116 -9.91 13.27 15.13
N LYS A 117 -9.32 12.73 16.20
CA LYS A 117 -9.29 13.37 17.52
C LYS A 117 -8.51 14.68 17.50
N ALA A 118 -7.34 14.72 16.86
CA ALA A 118 -6.52 15.92 16.71
C ALA A 118 -7.23 17.02 15.92
N GLY A 119 -8.09 16.64 14.97
CA GLY A 119 -8.94 17.56 14.21
C GLY A 119 -10.18 18.06 14.97
N GLY A 120 -10.39 17.66 16.21
CA GLY A 120 -11.54 18.08 17.01
C GLY A 120 -12.87 17.41 16.64
N ARG A 121 -12.81 16.21 16.11
CA ARG A 121 -13.96 15.47 15.57
C ARG A 121 -14.24 14.15 16.25
#